data_8a54fe62bf5e195ee062f905a87ad6f4
#
_entry.id   8a54fe62bf5e195ee062f905a87ad6f4
#
_cell.length_a   1.000
_cell.length_b   1.000
_cell.length_c   1.000
_cell.angle_alpha   90.00
_cell.angle_beta   90.00
_cell.angle_gamma   90.00
#
_symmetry.space_group_name_H-M   'P 1'
#
loop_
_entity.id
_entity.type
_entity.pdbx_description
1 polymer ?
#
loop_
_entity_poly.entity_id
_entity_poly.type
_entity_poly.pdbx_seq_one_letter_code
_entity_poly.pdbx_strand_id
1 'polypeptide(L)'
;MEKPNLNYINSLAREDYSIKKILIDVIKTEFPEEKQDYYESFCKNDFKKIKDNVHRLKHKISILGLENGYKNANAYEHNLRVNSKDKSEIFDKTLVIISEYLKII
;
A
#
# COMPACT_ATOMS: atom_id res chain seq x y z
N MET A 1 -13.98 -2.52 -11.13
CA MET A 1 -13.17 -2.26 -9.93
C MET A 1 -11.71 -2.57 -10.20
N GLU A 2 -10.83 -1.70 -9.76
CA GLU A 2 -9.38 -1.89 -9.93
C GLU A 2 -8.88 -3.09 -9.13
N LYS A 3 -7.98 -3.87 -9.72
CA LYS A 3 -7.42 -5.07 -9.09
C LYS A 3 -5.89 -5.00 -9.07
N PRO A 4 -5.23 -5.52 -8.02
CA PRO A 4 -3.78 -5.62 -8.02
C PRO A 4 -3.29 -6.53 -9.14
N ASN A 5 -2.07 -6.27 -9.61
CA ASN A 5 -1.43 -7.10 -10.62
C ASN A 5 0.08 -7.10 -10.42
N LEU A 6 0.77 -7.99 -11.14
CA LEU A 6 2.21 -8.14 -11.04
C LEU A 6 2.96 -7.57 -12.24
N ASN A 7 2.31 -6.73 -13.05
CA ASN A 7 2.91 -6.22 -14.29
C ASN A 7 4.22 -5.48 -14.04
N TYR A 8 4.24 -4.61 -13.05
CA TYR A 8 5.45 -3.85 -12.70
C TYR A 8 6.54 -4.77 -12.18
N ILE A 9 6.19 -5.72 -11.31
CA ILE A 9 7.14 -6.69 -10.77
C ILE A 9 7.73 -7.55 -11.89
N ASN A 10 6.90 -8.00 -12.81
CA ASN A 10 7.36 -8.78 -13.97
C ASN A 10 8.32 -7.95 -14.82
N SER A 11 8.04 -6.66 -15.00
CA SER A 11 8.89 -5.74 -15.73
C SER A 11 10.27 -5.61 -15.08
N LEU A 12 10.30 -5.47 -13.75
CA LEU A 12 11.56 -5.37 -13.00
C LEU A 12 12.36 -6.68 -13.03
N ALA A 13 11.68 -7.79 -12.96
CA ALA A 13 12.31 -9.11 -12.91
C ALA A 13 12.84 -9.58 -14.28
N ARG A 14 12.36 -9.00 -15.39
CA ARG A 14 12.81 -9.31 -16.75
C ARG A 14 12.85 -10.83 -17.04
N GLU A 15 11.77 -11.52 -16.68
CA GLU A 15 11.62 -12.96 -16.86
C GLU A 15 12.52 -13.81 -15.94
N ASP A 16 13.25 -13.19 -15.02
CA ASP A 16 14.02 -13.91 -14.01
C ASP A 16 13.10 -14.29 -12.85
N TYR A 17 12.75 -15.56 -12.78
CA TYR A 17 11.84 -16.07 -11.77
C TYR A 17 12.39 -15.89 -10.34
N SER A 18 13.69 -16.00 -10.17
CA SER A 18 14.33 -15.83 -8.85
C SER A 18 14.17 -14.40 -8.34
N ILE A 19 14.36 -13.41 -9.22
CA ILE A 19 14.19 -12.00 -8.87
C ILE A 19 12.71 -11.73 -8.58
N LYS A 20 11.81 -12.24 -9.39
CA LYS A 20 10.38 -12.09 -9.17
C LYS A 20 9.96 -12.60 -7.80
N LYS A 21 10.44 -13.78 -7.42
CA LYS A 21 10.14 -14.39 -6.13
C LYS A 21 10.64 -13.53 -4.97
N ILE A 22 11.86 -13.01 -5.07
CA ILE A 22 12.42 -12.13 -4.05
C ILE A 22 11.57 -10.88 -3.87
N LEU A 23 11.15 -10.23 -4.96
CA LEU A 23 10.32 -9.03 -4.91
C LEU A 23 8.97 -9.30 -4.24
N ILE A 24 8.33 -10.41 -4.60
CA ILE A 24 7.05 -10.81 -4.00
C ILE A 24 7.22 -11.09 -2.51
N ASP A 25 8.27 -11.83 -2.13
CA ASP A 25 8.53 -12.18 -0.73
C ASP A 25 8.76 -10.93 0.12
N VAL A 26 9.48 -9.93 -0.41
CA VAL A 26 9.69 -8.66 0.29
C VAL A 26 8.36 -7.96 0.55
N ILE A 27 7.50 -7.88 -0.46
CA ILE A 27 6.18 -7.23 -0.31
C ILE A 27 5.33 -7.98 0.71
N LYS A 28 5.31 -9.32 0.64
CA LYS A 28 4.53 -10.15 1.57
C LYS A 28 5.00 -10.03 3.01
N THR A 29 6.29 -9.73 3.21
CA THR A 29 6.87 -9.54 4.54
C THR A 29 6.65 -8.14 5.06
N GLU A 30 6.90 -7.13 4.22
CA GLU A 30 6.85 -5.73 4.66
C GLU A 30 5.43 -5.17 4.78
N PHE A 31 4.53 -5.56 3.88
CA PHE A 31 3.19 -4.98 3.84
C PHE A 31 2.41 -5.19 5.15
N PRO A 32 2.36 -6.39 5.75
CA PRO A 32 1.62 -6.59 7.00
C PRO A 32 2.14 -5.71 8.14
N GLU A 33 3.45 -5.53 8.23
CA GLU A 33 4.07 -4.68 9.26
C GLU A 33 3.73 -3.21 9.04
N GLU A 34 3.82 -2.74 7.80
CA GLU A 34 3.47 -1.36 7.45
C GLU A 34 1.99 -1.09 7.71
N LYS A 35 1.13 -2.05 7.41
CA LYS A 35 -0.30 -1.95 7.67
C LYS A 35 -0.58 -1.86 9.17
N GLN A 36 0.08 -2.71 9.96
CA GLN A 36 -0.04 -2.69 11.43
C GLN A 36 0.37 -1.34 12.00
N ASP A 37 1.51 -0.81 11.57
CA ASP A 37 2.01 0.49 12.01
C ASP A 37 1.01 1.60 11.66
N TYR A 38 0.41 1.52 10.48
CA TYR A 38 -0.61 2.49 10.06
C TYR A 38 -1.82 2.47 11.00
N TYR A 39 -2.37 1.28 11.28
CA TYR A 39 -3.55 1.19 12.14
C TYR A 39 -3.25 1.65 13.56
N GLU A 40 -2.08 1.35 14.09
CA GLU A 40 -1.68 1.83 15.42
C GLU A 40 -1.61 3.36 15.46
N SER A 41 -0.99 3.98 14.46
CA SER A 41 -0.90 5.44 14.39
C SER A 41 -2.27 6.08 14.21
N PHE A 42 -3.15 5.45 13.43
CA PHE A 42 -4.51 5.91 13.21
C PHE A 42 -5.30 5.93 14.53
N CYS A 43 -5.22 4.85 15.31
CA CYS A 43 -5.92 4.74 16.60
C CYS A 43 -5.41 5.76 17.62
N LYS A 44 -4.14 6.14 17.51
CA LYS A 44 -3.53 7.13 18.41
C LYS A 44 -3.73 8.57 17.95
N ASN A 45 -4.35 8.78 16.79
CA ASN A 45 -4.52 10.10 16.18
C ASN A 45 -3.20 10.87 16.02
N ASP A 46 -2.11 10.14 15.77
CA ASP A 46 -0.80 10.74 15.53
C ASP A 46 -0.68 11.06 14.03
N PHE A 47 -1.14 12.24 13.64
CA PHE A 47 -1.25 12.62 12.22
C PHE A 47 0.08 12.57 11.48
N LYS A 48 1.17 12.91 12.11
CA LYS A 48 2.49 12.84 11.50
C LYS A 48 2.85 11.38 11.15
N LYS A 49 2.65 10.47 12.11
CA LYS A 49 2.92 9.04 11.90
C LYS A 49 1.95 8.42 10.90
N ILE A 50 0.66 8.81 10.96
CA ILE A 50 -0.32 8.34 9.97
C ILE A 50 0.15 8.72 8.57
N LYS A 51 0.55 9.97 8.38
CA LYS A 51 1.03 10.46 7.08
C LYS A 51 2.26 9.68 6.61
N ASP A 52 3.24 9.47 7.49
CA ASP A 52 4.46 8.74 7.15
C ASP A 52 4.14 7.29 6.76
N ASN A 53 3.22 6.66 7.49
CA ASN A 53 2.81 5.28 7.20
C ASN A 53 2.02 5.17 5.89
N VAL A 54 1.15 6.15 5.61
CA VAL A 54 0.44 6.22 4.33
C VAL A 54 1.44 6.36 3.18
N HIS A 55 2.47 7.18 3.36
CA HIS A 55 3.52 7.38 2.36
C HIS A 55 4.25 6.06 2.06
N ARG A 56 4.59 5.29 3.08
CA ARG A 56 5.23 3.98 2.91
C ARG A 56 4.31 3.00 2.16
N LEU A 57 3.06 2.89 2.60
CA LEU A 57 2.08 1.99 1.97
C LEU A 57 1.76 2.40 0.53
N LYS A 58 1.80 3.68 0.23
CA LYS A 58 1.58 4.20 -1.12
C LYS A 58 2.53 3.56 -2.14
N HIS A 59 3.77 3.30 -1.75
CA HIS A 59 4.74 2.65 -2.64
C HIS A 59 4.32 1.22 -2.97
N LYS A 60 3.81 0.48 -2.00
CA LYS A 60 3.31 -0.88 -2.23
C LYS A 60 2.07 -0.86 -3.15
N ILE A 61 1.20 0.11 -2.94
CA ILE A 61 0.01 0.30 -3.78
C ILE A 61 0.42 0.52 -5.24
N SER A 62 1.42 1.37 -5.45
CA SER A 62 1.96 1.66 -6.79
C SER A 62 2.57 0.42 -7.44
N ILE A 63 3.41 -0.30 -6.70
CA ILE A 63 4.09 -1.50 -7.21
C ILE A 63 3.09 -2.56 -7.65
N LEU A 64 1.96 -2.68 -6.95
CA LEU A 64 0.92 -3.65 -7.28
C LEU A 64 -0.08 -3.17 -8.33
N GLY A 65 0.20 -2.04 -8.99
CA GLY A 65 -0.55 -1.57 -10.15
C GLY A 65 -1.89 -0.93 -9.85
N LEU A 66 -2.13 -0.52 -8.61
CA LEU A 66 -3.39 0.12 -8.22
C LEU A 66 -3.31 1.63 -8.45
N GLU A 67 -3.53 2.06 -9.69
CA GLU A 67 -3.40 3.48 -10.06
C GLU A 67 -4.40 4.37 -9.31
N ASN A 68 -5.65 3.98 -9.21
CA ASN A 68 -6.66 4.75 -8.47
C ASN A 68 -6.39 4.71 -6.98
N GLY A 69 -5.94 3.56 -6.46
CA GLY A 69 -5.51 3.44 -5.07
C GLY A 69 -4.36 4.39 -4.75
N TYR A 70 -3.41 4.51 -5.66
CA TYR A 70 -2.29 5.44 -5.53
C TYR A 70 -2.76 6.90 -5.48
N LYS A 71 -3.66 7.27 -6.39
CA LYS A 71 -4.21 8.64 -6.42
C LYS A 71 -4.98 8.97 -5.14
N ASN A 72 -5.76 8.01 -4.64
CA ASN A 72 -6.49 8.18 -3.39
C ASN A 72 -5.55 8.28 -2.19
N ALA A 73 -4.46 7.50 -2.19
CA ALA A 73 -3.44 7.59 -1.14
C ALA A 73 -2.74 8.95 -1.14
N ASN A 74 -2.45 9.51 -2.31
CA ASN A 74 -1.89 10.86 -2.43
C ASN A 74 -2.85 11.91 -1.84
N ALA A 75 -4.12 11.81 -2.17
CA ALA A 75 -5.15 12.74 -1.64
C ALA A 75 -5.27 12.61 -0.12
N TYR A 76 -5.25 11.39 0.40
CA TYR A 76 -5.30 11.12 1.82
C TYR A 76 -4.06 11.70 2.53
N GLU A 77 -2.88 11.47 1.99
CA GLU A 77 -1.64 12.01 2.54
C GLU A 77 -1.67 13.54 2.60
N HIS A 78 -2.22 14.18 1.56
CA HIS A 78 -2.39 15.63 1.53
C HIS A 78 -3.37 16.10 2.62
N ASN A 79 -4.51 15.41 2.78
CA ASN A 79 -5.49 15.73 3.82
C ASN A 79 -4.90 15.60 5.22
N LEU A 80 -4.03 14.63 5.45
CA LEU A 80 -3.41 14.43 6.77
C LEU A 80 -2.50 15.59 7.19
N ARG A 81 -1.99 16.36 6.23
CA ARG A 81 -1.18 17.56 6.53
C ARG A 81 -1.98 18.64 7.24
N VAL A 82 -3.30 18.64 7.02
CA VAL A 82 -4.22 19.59 7.70
C VAL A 82 -5.07 18.86 8.76
N ASN A 83 -4.57 17.75 9.26
CA ASN A 83 -5.19 16.93 10.30
C ASN A 83 -6.59 16.43 9.93
N SER A 84 -6.82 16.15 8.66
CA SER A 84 -8.07 15.57 8.16
C SER A 84 -7.87 14.09 7.83
N LYS A 85 -8.81 13.24 8.25
CA LYS A 85 -8.83 11.82 7.92
C LYS A 85 -9.70 11.50 6.69
N ASP A 86 -10.09 12.51 5.93
CA ASP A 86 -10.84 12.30 4.69
C ASP A 86 -10.05 11.37 3.75
N LYS A 87 -10.75 10.45 3.10
CA LYS A 87 -10.20 9.39 2.25
C LYS A 87 -9.67 8.17 3.01
N SER A 88 -9.74 8.14 4.35
CA SER A 88 -9.28 6.99 5.13
C SER A 88 -10.06 5.71 4.81
N GLU A 89 -11.37 5.81 4.55
CA GLU A 89 -12.20 4.64 4.23
C GLU A 89 -11.79 3.99 2.90
N ILE A 90 -11.53 4.81 1.88
CA ILE A 90 -11.07 4.32 0.57
C ILE A 90 -9.70 3.69 0.71
N PHE A 91 -8.82 4.32 1.48
CA PHE A 91 -7.49 3.81 1.75
C PHE A 91 -7.55 2.45 2.44
N ASP A 92 -8.41 2.31 3.44
CA ASP A 92 -8.59 1.05 4.16
C ASP A 92 -9.08 -0.06 3.23
N LYS A 93 -10.03 0.24 2.35
CA LYS A 93 -10.50 -0.73 1.34
C LYS A 93 -9.36 -1.18 0.43
N THR A 94 -8.49 -0.26 0.04
CA THR A 94 -7.31 -0.59 -0.77
C THR A 94 -6.39 -1.55 -0.03
N LEU A 95 -6.15 -1.33 1.26
CA LEU A 95 -5.32 -2.21 2.08
C LEU A 95 -5.94 -3.62 2.19
N VAL A 96 -7.26 -3.71 2.31
CA VAL A 96 -7.96 -5.00 2.35
C VAL A 96 -7.79 -5.74 1.03
N ILE A 97 -7.94 -5.06 -0.10
CA ILE A 97 -7.76 -5.65 -1.43
C ILE A 97 -6.34 -6.21 -1.57
N ILE A 98 -5.33 -5.45 -1.15
CA ILE A 98 -3.94 -5.91 -1.20
C ILE A 98 -3.73 -7.12 -0.29
N SER A 99 -4.26 -7.08 0.94
CA SER A 99 -4.13 -8.18 1.89
C SER A 99 -4.67 -9.49 1.31
N GLU A 100 -5.85 -9.44 0.66
CA GLU A 100 -6.44 -10.61 0.03
C GLU A 100 -5.59 -11.10 -1.16
N TYR A 101 -5.07 -10.17 -1.97
CA TYR A 101 -4.24 -10.51 -3.12
C TYR A 101 -2.95 -11.20 -2.69
N LEU A 102 -2.31 -10.73 -1.62
CA LEU A 102 -1.06 -11.31 -1.14
C LEU A 102 -1.23 -12.74 -0.61
N LYS A 103 -2.45 -13.14 -0.28
CA LYS A 103 -2.73 -14.52 0.13
C LYS A 103 -2.71 -15.52 -1.02
N ILE A 104 -2.89 -15.05 -2.24
CA ILE A 104 -3.02 -15.92 -3.42
C ILE A 104 -1.81 -15.89 -4.37
N ILE A 105 -0.81 -15.08 -4.06
CA ILE A 105 0.40 -15.03 -4.90
C ILE A 105 1.65 -15.65 -4.18
#